data_fd31ab0c0b93247e10db04810d116cbf
#
_entry.id   fd31ab0c0b93247e10db04810d116cbf
#
_cell.length_a   1.000
_cell.length_b   1.000
_cell.length_c   1.000
_cell.angle_alpha   90.00
_cell.angle_beta   90.00
_cell.angle_gamma   90.00
#
_symmetry.space_group_name_H-M   'P 1'
#
loop_
_entity.id
_entity.type
_entity.pdbx_description
1 polymer ?
#
loop_
_entity_poly.entity_id
_entity_poly.type
_entity_poly.pdbx_seq_one_letter_code
_entity_poly.pdbx_strand_id
1 'polypeptide(L)' 'MIIWTWRWKDDKGVRFVERFYDDGSKYVTEYHPDFIWDYRITKDGKRLAEIHTPNYDHLDN' A
#
# COMPACT_ATOMS: atom_id res chain seq x y z
N MET A 1 -14.49 -8.16 -2.60
CA MET A 1 -14.18 -7.91 -4.03
C MET A 1 -13.61 -6.50 -4.20
N ILE A 2 -12.54 -6.37 -4.97
CA ILE A 2 -11.95 -5.06 -5.27
C ILE A 2 -12.85 -4.34 -6.27
N ILE A 3 -13.25 -3.11 -5.93
CA ILE A 3 -14.11 -2.30 -6.81
C ILE A 3 -13.37 -1.15 -7.45
N TRP A 4 -12.17 -0.82 -6.94
CA TRP A 4 -11.38 0.29 -7.47
C TRP A 4 -9.93 0.13 -7.05
N THR A 5 -9.01 0.52 -7.93
CA THR A 5 -7.58 0.57 -7.60
C THR A 5 -7.06 1.95 -7.97
N TRP A 6 -6.40 2.60 -7.02
CA TRP A 6 -5.82 3.91 -7.19
C TRP A 6 -4.30 3.79 -7.06
N ARG A 7 -3.57 4.37 -8.03
CA ARG A 7 -2.11 4.38 -8.00
C ARG A 7 -1.63 5.81 -8.07
N TRP A 8 -0.71 6.16 -7.19
CA TRP A 8 -0.15 7.51 -7.18
C TRP A 8 1.24 7.50 -6.58
N LYS A 9 1.95 8.62 -6.75
CA LYS A 9 3.31 8.78 -6.26
C LYS A 9 3.40 10.14 -5.58
N ASP A 10 4.06 10.21 -4.41
CA ASP A 10 4.24 11.47 -3.71
C ASP A 10 5.45 12.23 -4.27
N ASP A 11 5.71 13.39 -3.70
CA ASP A 11 6.81 14.26 -4.14
C ASP A 11 8.18 13.69 -3.81
N LYS A 12 8.25 12.70 -2.94
CA LYS A 12 9.51 12.03 -2.56
C LYS A 12 9.76 10.79 -3.38
N GLY A 13 8.84 10.44 -4.28
CA GLY A 13 8.97 9.28 -5.13
C GLY A 13 8.43 7.99 -4.56
N VAL A 14 7.78 8.02 -3.39
CA VAL A 14 7.15 6.84 -2.81
C VAL A 14 5.88 6.55 -3.61
N ARG A 15 5.75 5.30 -4.07
CA ARG A 15 4.58 4.89 -4.85
C ARG A 15 3.55 4.23 -3.94
N PHE A 16 2.31 4.56 -4.18
CA PHE A 16 1.18 4.06 -3.41
C PHE A 16 0.24 3.30 -4.33
N VAL A 17 -0.23 2.15 -3.88
CA VAL A 17 -1.29 1.40 -4.54
C VAL A 17 -2.38 1.17 -3.49
N GLU A 18 -3.57 1.69 -3.75
CA GLU A 18 -4.70 1.57 -2.83
C GLU A 18 -5.79 0.77 -3.53
N ARG A 19 -6.17 -0.35 -2.93
CA ARG A 19 -7.22 -1.23 -3.45
C ARG A 19 -8.44 -1.09 -2.56
N PHE A 20 -9.54 -0.63 -3.16
CA PHE A 20 -10.78 -0.38 -2.44
C PHE A 20 -11.71 -1.56 -2.60
N TYR A 21 -12.31 -1.99 -1.50
CA TYR A 21 -13.20 -3.14 -1.46
C TYR A 21 -14.64 -2.69 -1.29
N ASP A 22 -15.57 -3.58 -1.67
CA ASP A 22 -17.01 -3.29 -1.61
C ASP A 22 -17.55 -3.20 -0.18
N ASP A 23 -16.80 -3.65 0.82
CA ASP A 23 -17.19 -3.52 2.24
C ASP A 23 -16.81 -2.19 2.85
N GLY A 24 -16.21 -1.29 2.08
CA GLY A 24 -15.77 0.02 2.56
C GLY A 24 -14.35 0.05 3.10
N SER A 25 -13.66 -1.08 3.10
CA SER A 25 -12.26 -1.14 3.50
C SER A 25 -11.34 -0.90 2.31
N LYS A 26 -10.06 -0.70 2.59
CA LYS A 26 -9.05 -0.63 1.54
C LYS A 26 -7.76 -1.28 1.99
N TYR A 27 -6.98 -1.73 1.03
CA TYR A 27 -5.65 -2.32 1.25
C TYR A 27 -4.63 -1.41 0.58
N VAL A 28 -3.66 -0.93 1.34
CA VAL A 28 -2.67 0.02 0.86
C VAL A 28 -1.30 -0.63 0.82
N THR A 29 -0.60 -0.44 -0.30
CA THR A 29 0.80 -0.85 -0.43
C THR A 29 1.62 0.39 -0.73
N GLU A 30 2.66 0.63 0.08
CA GLU A 30 3.60 1.73 -0.11
C GLU A 30 4.94 1.17 -0.53
N TYR A 31 5.45 1.60 -1.68
CA TYR A 31 6.74 1.16 -2.20
C TYR A 31 7.80 2.22 -1.89
N HIS A 32 8.54 1.97 -0.82
CA HIS A 32 9.67 2.80 -0.42
C HIS A 32 10.98 2.23 -1.00
N PRO A 33 12.06 3.02 -1.04
CA PRO A 33 13.33 2.50 -1.56
C PRO A 33 13.84 1.27 -0.82
N ASP A 34 13.68 1.23 0.51
CA ASP A 34 14.26 0.19 1.34
C ASP A 34 13.29 -0.91 1.70
N PHE A 35 12.00 -0.64 1.63
CA PHE A 35 11.00 -1.60 2.10
C PHE A 35 9.67 -1.38 1.39
N ILE A 36 8.79 -2.36 1.54
CA ILE A 36 7.41 -2.30 1.07
C ILE A 36 6.54 -2.40 2.31
N TRP A 37 5.60 -1.49 2.44
CA TRP A 37 4.72 -1.43 3.61
C TRP A 37 3.29 -1.71 3.16
N ASP A 38 2.71 -2.79 3.70
CA ASP A 38 1.33 -3.18 3.41
C ASP A 38 0.49 -3.03 4.66
N TYR A 39 -0.70 -2.51 4.51
CA TYR A 39 -1.64 -2.43 5.63
C TYR A 39 -3.06 -2.32 5.10
N ARG A 40 -4.00 -2.64 5.98
CA ARG A 40 -5.42 -2.55 5.66
C ARG A 40 -6.05 -1.45 6.50
N ILE A 41 -6.90 -0.65 5.86
CA ILE A 41 -7.72 0.36 6.54
C ILE A 41 -9.14 -0.14 6.54
N THR A 42 -9.71 -0.32 7.74
CA THR A 42 -11.09 -0.76 7.85
C THR A 42 -12.04 0.36 7.46
N LYS A 43 -13.31 0.01 7.30
CA LYS A 43 -14.36 0.99 7.01
C LYS A 43 -14.37 2.12 8.04
N ASP A 44 -14.03 1.80 9.31
CA ASP A 44 -14.01 2.78 10.40
C ASP A 44 -12.72 3.59 10.46
N GLY A 45 -11.77 3.33 9.56
CA GLY A 45 -10.53 4.07 9.53
C GLY A 45 -9.41 3.48 10.37
N LYS A 46 -9.59 2.26 10.90
CA LYS A 46 -8.54 1.60 11.70
C LYS A 46 -7.52 0.92 10.80
N ARG A 47 -6.24 1.07 11.14
CA ARG A 47 -5.16 0.42 10.42
C ARG A 47 -4.88 -0.95 11.03
N LEU A 48 -4.94 -1.99 10.20
CA LEU A 48 -4.74 -3.38 10.62
C LEU A 48 -3.75 -4.08 9.70
N ALA A 49 -3.21 -5.22 10.19
CA ALA A 49 -2.38 -6.13 9.40
C ALA A 49 -1.19 -5.42 8.73
N GLU A 50 -0.45 -4.63 9.51
CA GLU A 50 0.72 -3.92 8.99
C GLU A 50 1.87 -4.90 8.79
N ILE A 51 2.37 -4.95 7.56
CA ILE A 51 3.47 -5.84 7.17
C ILE A 51 4.55 -4.98 6.51
N HIS A 52 5.79 -5.09 7.00
CA HIS A 52 6.95 -4.45 6.41
C HIS A 52 7.80 -5.52 5.77
N THR A 53 8.03 -5.41 4.47
CA THR A 53 8.83 -6.37 3.71
C THR A 53 10.01 -5.63 3.09
N PRO A 54 11.23 -6.17 3.14
CA PRO A 54 12.35 -5.53 2.47
C PRO A 54 12.09 -5.40 0.97
N ASN A 55 12.49 -4.29 0.41
CA ASN A 55 12.38 -4.05 -1.03
C ASN A 55 13.74 -4.29 -1.66
N TYR A 56 13.90 -5.44 -2.30
CA TYR A 56 15.18 -5.85 -2.90
C TYR A 56 15.35 -5.37 -4.33
N ASP A 57 14.34 -4.77 -4.91
CA ASP A 57 14.40 -4.37 -6.32
C ASP A 57 15.57 -3.42 -6.59
N HIS A 58 15.83 -2.50 -5.66
CA HIS A 58 16.90 -1.53 -5.82
C HIS A 58 18.30 -2.16 -5.68
N LEU A 59 18.39 -3.36 -5.13
CA LEU A 59 19.65 -4.05 -4.94
C LEU A 59 20.10 -4.80 -6.18
N ASP A 60 19.21 -5.01 -7.12
CA ASP A 60 19.48 -5.75 -8.35
C ASP A 60 20.06 -4.87 -9.45
N ASN A 61 20.22 -3.60 -9.17
CA ASN A 61 20.71 -2.62 -10.15
C ASN A 61 22.18 -2.31 -9.96
#